data_9ab4a10568cba4d5e97f1ac094de98a0
#
_entry.id   9ab4a10568cba4d5e97f1ac094de98a0
#
_cell.length_a   1.000
_cell.length_b   1.000
_cell.length_c   1.000
_cell.angle_alpha   90.00
_cell.angle_beta   90.00
_cell.angle_gamma   90.00
#
_symmetry.space_group_name_H-M   'P 1'
#
loop_
_entity.id
_entity.type
_entity.pdbx_description
1 polymer ?
#
loop_
_entity_poly.entity_id
_entity_poly.type
_entity_poly.pdbx_seq_one_letter_code
_entity_poly.pdbx_strand_id
1 'polypeptide(L)'
;FLLFVPGTNHCVNDLYRFSTPCRFASPTFYLRQVISSANFTAGTDPIDFFHGFLNYQVEHHLWPNLSMLSYRKAMPLVKEICRKYKVPYVQENVLVRLSKTVNIMVGHSSMRTFPNQFLHGVAVDCSSSSSKRNSGSTKKLD
;
A
#
# COMPACT_ATOMS: atom_id res chain seq x y z
N PHE A 1 4.52 -6.69 -21.15
CA PHE A 1 5.50 -6.41 -20.09
C PHE A 1 4.96 -5.38 -19.07
N LEU A 2 4.35 -4.29 -19.55
CA LEU A 2 3.84 -3.20 -18.69
C LEU A 2 2.67 -3.62 -17.77
N LEU A 3 1.89 -4.63 -18.12
CA LEU A 3 0.72 -5.10 -17.34
C LEU A 3 1.10 -6.02 -16.17
N PHE A 4 2.22 -6.72 -16.24
CA PHE A 4 2.67 -7.63 -15.18
C PHE A 4 3.37 -6.91 -14.02
N VAL A 5 4.03 -5.81 -14.30
CA VAL A 5 4.88 -5.11 -13.33
C VAL A 5 4.10 -4.50 -12.17
N PRO A 6 2.93 -3.83 -12.34
CA PRO A 6 2.15 -3.31 -11.21
C PRO A 6 1.67 -4.40 -10.25
N GLY A 7 1.29 -5.58 -10.77
CA GLY A 7 0.85 -6.70 -9.95
C GLY A 7 1.91 -7.20 -8.97
N THR A 8 3.18 -7.16 -9.36
CA THR A 8 4.29 -7.65 -8.52
C THR A 8 4.57 -6.77 -7.29
N ASN A 9 4.09 -5.52 -7.29
CA ASN A 9 4.26 -4.61 -6.16
C ASN A 9 3.16 -4.74 -5.11
N HIS A 10 2.06 -5.46 -5.43
CA HIS A 10 0.88 -5.56 -4.57
C HIS A 10 0.48 -7.00 -4.21
N CYS A 11 0.82 -7.98 -5.05
CA CYS A 11 0.34 -9.36 -4.92
C CYS A 11 1.47 -10.33 -4.62
N VAL A 12 2.04 -10.29 -3.40
CA VAL A 12 3.10 -11.19 -2.95
C VAL A 12 2.95 -11.58 -1.48
N ASN A 13 3.59 -12.69 -1.13
CA ASN A 13 3.45 -13.35 0.17
C ASN A 13 4.05 -12.58 1.37
N ASP A 14 4.79 -11.53 1.14
CA ASP A 14 5.37 -10.65 2.18
C ASP A 14 4.57 -9.37 2.42
N LEU A 15 3.51 -9.13 1.63
CA LEU A 15 2.63 -8.00 1.77
C LEU A 15 1.32 -8.38 2.47
N TYR A 16 0.67 -7.37 3.08
CA TYR A 16 -0.57 -7.54 3.82
C TYR A 16 -1.78 -7.16 2.98
N ARG A 17 -2.80 -8.04 3.00
CA ARG A 17 -4.12 -7.79 2.45
C ARG A 17 -5.07 -7.34 3.55
N PHE A 18 -5.91 -6.35 3.24
CA PHE A 18 -6.93 -5.82 4.14
C PHE A 18 -8.32 -6.08 3.57
N SER A 19 -9.22 -6.62 4.39
CA SER A 19 -10.61 -6.88 4.04
C SER A 19 -11.57 -5.77 4.51
N THR A 20 -11.11 -4.89 5.38
CA THR A 20 -11.92 -3.82 5.96
C THR A 20 -11.56 -2.46 5.36
N PRO A 21 -12.55 -1.58 5.10
CA PRO A 21 -12.26 -0.20 4.70
C PRO A 21 -11.55 0.55 5.82
N CYS A 22 -10.83 1.61 5.48
CA CYS A 22 -10.28 2.54 6.47
C CYS A 22 -10.57 3.99 6.04
N ARG A 23 -10.57 4.89 7.01
CA ARG A 23 -10.78 6.32 6.74
C ARG A 23 -9.58 6.87 5.96
N PHE A 24 -9.86 7.59 4.88
CA PHE A 24 -8.83 8.28 4.10
C PHE A 24 -8.05 9.26 4.99
N ALA A 25 -6.74 9.34 4.76
CA ALA A 25 -5.79 10.19 5.49
C ALA A 25 -5.71 9.93 7.01
N SER A 26 -6.20 8.78 7.51
CA SER A 26 -5.98 8.35 8.89
C SER A 26 -4.55 7.77 9.06
N PRO A 27 -4.00 7.72 10.29
CA PRO A 27 -2.73 7.03 10.54
C PRO A 27 -2.72 5.59 10.03
N THR A 28 -3.83 4.89 10.18
CA THR A 28 -4.01 3.53 9.65
C THR A 28 -3.98 3.47 8.14
N PHE A 29 -4.53 4.48 7.46
CA PHE A 29 -4.47 4.57 6.01
C PHE A 29 -3.02 4.59 5.55
N TYR A 30 -2.19 5.48 6.09
CA TYR A 30 -0.78 5.58 5.72
C TYR A 30 0.01 4.32 6.05
N LEU A 31 -0.24 3.70 7.22
CA LEU A 31 0.39 2.43 7.58
C LEU A 31 0.06 1.34 6.54
N ARG A 32 -1.22 1.23 6.15
CA ARG A 32 -1.66 0.26 5.14
C ARG A 32 -0.97 0.49 3.79
N GLN A 33 -0.80 1.74 3.36
CA GLN A 33 -0.10 2.06 2.11
C GLN A 33 1.34 1.50 2.12
N VAL A 34 2.03 1.60 3.24
CA VAL A 34 3.40 1.10 3.37
C VAL A 34 3.45 -0.43 3.34
N ILE A 35 2.62 -1.12 4.15
CA ILE A 35 2.73 -2.57 4.35
C ILE A 35 2.00 -3.41 3.30
N SER A 36 1.18 -2.78 2.45
CA SER A 36 0.50 -3.45 1.32
C SER A 36 1.17 -3.24 -0.04
N SER A 37 2.29 -2.54 -0.07
CA SER A 37 3.04 -2.27 -1.29
C SER A 37 4.54 -2.46 -1.09
N ALA A 38 5.25 -2.64 -2.19
CA ALA A 38 6.70 -2.79 -2.17
C ALA A 38 7.34 -1.98 -3.28
N ASN A 39 8.55 -1.52 -3.02
CA ASN A 39 9.40 -0.86 -3.98
C ASN A 39 10.28 -1.87 -4.72
N PHE A 40 10.62 -1.57 -5.95
CA PHE A 40 11.76 -2.23 -6.59
C PHE A 40 13.07 -1.62 -6.10
N THR A 41 14.16 -2.37 -6.28
CA THR A 41 15.48 -1.82 -6.02
C THR A 41 15.72 -0.61 -6.89
N ALA A 42 15.99 0.53 -6.27
CA ALA A 42 16.31 1.77 -6.96
C ALA A 42 17.61 1.61 -7.75
N GLY A 43 17.67 2.21 -8.92
CA GLY A 43 18.81 2.15 -9.82
C GLY A 43 19.27 3.53 -10.27
N THR A 44 19.81 3.59 -11.46
CA THR A 44 20.10 4.82 -12.20
C THR A 44 18.84 5.33 -12.91
N ASP A 45 18.84 6.58 -13.34
CA ASP A 45 17.68 7.19 -14.02
C ASP A 45 17.16 6.38 -15.23
N PRO A 46 18.00 5.76 -16.09
CA PRO A 46 17.51 4.87 -17.12
C PRO A 46 16.80 3.62 -16.58
N ILE A 47 17.31 3.03 -15.52
CA ILE A 47 16.71 1.84 -14.89
C ILE A 47 15.37 2.19 -14.27
N ASP A 48 15.28 3.32 -13.56
CA ASP A 48 14.05 3.82 -12.97
C ASP A 48 12.99 4.11 -14.04
N PHE A 49 13.39 4.67 -15.19
CA PHE A 49 12.51 4.89 -16.33
C PHE A 49 12.01 3.57 -16.94
N PHE A 50 12.89 2.58 -17.16
CA PHE A 50 12.49 1.26 -17.67
C PHE A 50 11.59 0.48 -16.72
N HIS A 51 11.72 0.70 -15.42
CA HIS A 51 10.81 0.15 -14.41
C HIS A 51 9.50 0.93 -14.27
N GLY A 52 9.30 2.00 -15.07
CA GLY A 52 8.11 2.86 -14.97
C GLY A 52 7.98 3.56 -13.62
N PHE A 53 9.10 3.85 -12.96
CA PHE A 53 9.20 4.46 -11.63
C PHE A 53 8.51 3.65 -10.50
N LEU A 54 8.23 2.38 -10.71
CA LEU A 54 7.68 1.47 -9.69
C LEU A 54 8.68 1.16 -8.56
N ASN A 55 9.90 1.65 -8.68
CA ASN A 55 10.91 1.66 -7.63
C ASN A 55 10.47 2.46 -6.40
N TYR A 56 9.49 3.36 -6.55
CA TYR A 56 8.98 4.28 -5.54
C TYR A 56 7.48 4.09 -5.28
N GLN A 57 6.99 2.85 -5.38
CA GLN A 57 5.57 2.56 -5.25
C GLN A 57 4.99 2.91 -3.89
N VAL A 58 5.75 2.68 -2.82
CA VAL A 58 5.36 3.05 -1.44
C VAL A 58 5.19 4.56 -1.32
N GLU A 59 6.16 5.34 -1.81
CA GLU A 59 6.13 6.80 -1.78
C GLU A 59 5.01 7.36 -2.66
N HIS A 60 4.75 6.72 -3.80
CA HIS A 60 3.62 7.07 -4.66
C HIS A 60 2.27 6.87 -3.94
N HIS A 61 2.10 5.79 -3.19
CA HIS A 61 0.89 5.57 -2.40
C HIS A 61 0.73 6.54 -1.24
N LEU A 62 1.85 6.95 -0.62
CA LEU A 62 1.81 7.93 0.46
C LEU A 62 1.47 9.33 -0.06
N TRP A 63 2.02 9.73 -1.21
CA TRP A 63 1.86 11.07 -1.80
C TRP A 63 1.72 10.99 -3.33
N PRO A 64 0.55 10.63 -3.88
CA PRO A 64 0.39 10.37 -5.31
C PRO A 64 0.64 11.60 -6.22
N ASN A 65 0.63 12.79 -5.65
CA ASN A 65 0.80 14.06 -6.39
C ASN A 65 2.24 14.58 -6.43
N LEU A 66 3.21 13.85 -5.89
CA LEU A 66 4.61 14.26 -5.96
C LEU A 66 5.24 13.94 -7.31
N SER A 67 6.26 14.71 -7.68
CA SER A 67 7.07 14.41 -8.87
C SER A 67 7.99 13.20 -8.63
N MET A 68 8.41 12.53 -9.71
CA MET A 68 9.31 11.37 -9.64
C MET A 68 10.62 11.67 -8.91
N LEU A 69 11.20 12.85 -9.14
CA LEU A 69 12.41 13.29 -8.41
C LEU A 69 12.16 13.47 -6.90
N SER A 70 10.94 13.88 -6.52
CA SER A 70 10.54 14.02 -5.12
C SER A 70 10.42 12.66 -4.43
N TYR A 71 9.93 11.62 -5.12
CA TYR A 71 9.90 10.25 -4.58
C TYR A 71 11.31 9.75 -4.25
N ARG A 72 12.27 9.97 -5.13
CA ARG A 72 13.66 9.60 -4.90
C ARG A 72 14.25 10.27 -3.66
N LYS A 73 13.90 11.53 -3.39
CA LYS A 73 14.30 12.25 -2.18
C LYS A 73 13.54 11.79 -0.93
N ALA A 74 12.27 11.42 -1.07
CA ALA A 74 11.42 10.97 0.03
C ALA A 74 11.78 9.55 0.51
N MET A 75 12.16 8.65 -0.40
CA MET A 75 12.44 7.24 -0.09
C MET A 75 13.38 7.01 1.10
N PRO A 76 14.55 7.66 1.23
CA PRO A 76 15.42 7.45 2.38
C PRO A 76 14.78 7.89 3.70
N LEU A 77 13.98 8.96 3.69
CA LEU A 77 13.27 9.45 4.87
C LEU A 77 12.17 8.46 5.29
N VAL A 78 11.40 7.95 4.34
CA VAL A 78 10.37 6.92 4.61
C VAL A 78 11.00 5.67 5.18
N LYS A 79 12.12 5.20 4.62
CA LYS A 79 12.87 4.05 5.14
C LYS A 79 13.33 4.25 6.57
N GLU A 80 13.85 5.43 6.89
CA GLU A 80 14.30 5.75 8.24
C GLU A 80 13.15 5.74 9.24
N ILE A 81 12.02 6.36 8.90
CA ILE A 81 10.80 6.34 9.72
C ILE A 81 10.31 4.90 9.92
N CYS A 82 10.20 4.11 8.85
CA CYS A 82 9.79 2.72 8.94
C CYS A 82 10.72 1.90 9.86
N ARG A 83 12.03 2.10 9.75
CA ARG A 83 13.02 1.46 10.63
C ARG A 83 12.86 1.87 12.09
N LYS A 84 12.65 3.16 12.35
CA LYS A 84 12.46 3.71 13.71
C LYS A 84 11.23 3.11 14.40
N TYR A 85 10.13 2.96 13.68
CA TYR A 85 8.87 2.45 14.21
C TYR A 85 8.66 0.95 13.96
N LYS A 86 9.69 0.24 13.45
CA LYS A 86 9.64 -1.20 13.14
C LYS A 86 8.49 -1.58 12.18
N VAL A 87 8.16 -0.67 11.26
CA VAL A 87 7.20 -0.93 10.18
C VAL A 87 7.93 -1.66 9.05
N PRO A 88 7.42 -2.80 8.56
CA PRO A 88 8.04 -3.50 7.44
C PRO A 88 7.98 -2.64 6.18
N TYR A 89 9.16 -2.32 5.65
CA TYR A 89 9.32 -1.64 4.38
C TYR A 89 10.02 -2.59 3.41
N VAL A 90 9.31 -3.00 2.37
CA VAL A 90 9.79 -4.02 1.42
C VAL A 90 10.40 -3.34 0.20
N GLN A 91 11.65 -3.68 -0.09
CA GLN A 91 12.34 -3.27 -1.32
C GLN A 91 13.15 -4.45 -1.85
N GLU A 92 12.84 -4.90 -3.05
CA GLU A 92 13.44 -6.10 -3.65
C GLU A 92 13.68 -5.94 -5.15
N ASN A 93 14.48 -6.85 -5.70
CA ASN A 93 14.71 -6.92 -7.13
C ASN A 93 13.43 -7.37 -7.87
N VAL A 94 13.21 -6.84 -9.07
CA VAL A 94 12.05 -7.16 -9.94
C VAL A 94 11.92 -8.66 -10.19
N LEU A 95 13.01 -9.37 -10.43
CA LEU A 95 12.98 -10.81 -10.69
C LEU A 95 12.53 -11.62 -9.47
N VAL A 96 12.95 -11.22 -8.27
CA VAL A 96 12.50 -11.83 -7.02
C VAL A 96 11.01 -11.58 -6.82
N ARG A 97 10.55 -10.36 -7.05
CA ARG A 97 9.11 -10.00 -6.96
C ARG A 97 8.27 -10.79 -7.96
N LEU A 98 8.75 -10.90 -9.20
CA LEU A 98 8.08 -11.69 -10.23
C LEU A 98 7.95 -13.18 -9.82
N SER A 99 9.03 -13.79 -9.32
CA SER A 99 8.99 -15.17 -8.81
C SER A 99 7.97 -15.35 -7.68
N LYS A 100 7.93 -14.42 -6.72
CA LYS A 100 6.94 -14.45 -5.63
C LYS A 100 5.50 -14.31 -6.15
N THR A 101 5.28 -13.47 -7.17
CA THR A 101 3.95 -13.31 -7.80
C THR A 101 3.53 -14.61 -8.51
N VAL A 102 4.43 -15.24 -9.27
CA VAL A 102 4.15 -16.53 -9.91
C VAL A 102 3.78 -17.59 -8.87
N ASN A 103 4.48 -17.66 -7.74
CA ASN A 103 4.16 -18.59 -6.66
C ASN A 103 2.75 -18.39 -6.09
N ILE A 104 2.27 -17.16 -6.04
CA ILE A 104 0.86 -16.88 -5.66
C ILE A 104 -0.10 -17.32 -6.77
N MET A 105 0.21 -17.02 -8.03
CA MET A 105 -0.66 -17.37 -9.17
C MET A 105 -0.85 -18.88 -9.32
N VAL A 106 0.18 -19.67 -9.02
CA VAL A 106 0.09 -21.14 -9.05
C VAL A 106 -0.40 -21.76 -7.72
N GLY A 107 -0.74 -20.90 -6.74
CA GLY A 107 -1.31 -21.36 -5.46
C GLY A 107 -0.31 -21.89 -4.43
N HIS A 108 0.99 -21.76 -4.66
CA HIS A 108 2.03 -22.22 -3.73
C HIS A 108 2.17 -21.31 -2.49
N SER A 109 1.71 -20.07 -2.58
CA SER A 109 1.74 -19.12 -1.48
C SER A 109 0.55 -18.17 -1.53
N SER A 110 0.28 -17.46 -0.43
CA SER A 110 -0.78 -16.47 -0.35
C SER A 110 -0.29 -15.19 0.35
N MET A 111 -0.97 -14.07 0.11
CA MET A 111 -0.69 -12.83 0.81
C MET A 111 -0.97 -12.98 2.31
N ARG A 112 -0.23 -12.23 3.13
CA ARG A 112 -0.49 -12.17 4.57
C ARG A 112 -1.81 -11.46 4.85
N THR A 113 -2.57 -12.00 5.80
CA THR A 113 -3.76 -11.33 6.32
C THR A 113 -3.35 -10.50 7.55
N PHE A 114 -3.79 -9.26 7.62
CA PHE A 114 -3.50 -8.43 8.77
C PHE A 114 -4.22 -8.96 10.01
N PRO A 115 -3.53 -9.17 11.14
CA PRO A 115 -4.14 -9.73 12.34
C PRO A 115 -5.29 -8.85 12.88
N ASN A 116 -6.46 -9.44 13.08
CA ASN A 116 -7.65 -8.74 13.56
C ASN A 116 -7.46 -8.09 14.95
N GLN A 117 -6.54 -8.59 15.75
CA GLN A 117 -6.22 -8.03 17.09
C GLN A 117 -5.80 -6.56 17.03
N PHE A 118 -5.15 -6.13 15.95
CA PHE A 118 -4.74 -4.74 15.75
C PHE A 118 -5.85 -3.88 15.13
N LEU A 119 -6.93 -4.50 14.66
CA LEU A 119 -8.08 -3.80 14.07
C LEU A 119 -9.00 -3.19 15.13
N HIS A 120 -8.98 -3.67 16.38
CA HIS A 120 -9.82 -3.11 17.45
C HIS A 120 -9.46 -1.67 17.82
N GLY A 121 -8.17 -1.28 17.76
CA GLY A 121 -7.76 0.12 17.88
C GLY A 121 -8.07 0.98 16.64
N VAL A 122 -8.25 0.33 15.50
CA VAL A 122 -8.47 0.93 14.18
C VAL A 122 -9.96 1.01 13.83
N ALA A 123 -10.79 0.14 14.41
CA ALA A 123 -12.23 0.10 14.18
C ALA A 123 -12.95 1.39 14.65
N VAL A 124 -12.39 2.11 15.60
CA VAL A 124 -12.93 3.39 16.06
C VAL A 124 -12.86 4.45 14.96
N ASP A 125 -11.82 4.42 14.11
CA ASP A 125 -11.69 5.36 12.99
C ASP A 125 -12.61 5.01 11.80
N CYS A 126 -13.04 3.76 11.68
CA CYS A 126 -13.87 3.32 10.56
C CYS A 126 -15.38 3.40 10.84
N SER A 127 -15.80 3.33 12.11
CA SER A 127 -17.23 3.30 12.49
C SER A 127 -17.90 4.66 12.50
N SER A 128 -17.13 5.77 12.63
CA SER A 128 -17.69 7.13 12.70
C SER A 128 -18.18 7.69 11.36
N SER A 129 -17.88 7.04 10.22
CA SER A 129 -18.30 7.51 8.91
C SER A 129 -19.58 6.89 8.36
N SER A 130 -20.09 5.80 8.98
CA SER A 130 -21.28 5.10 8.52
C SER A 130 -22.59 5.62 9.12
N SER A 131 -22.54 6.37 10.24
CA SER A 131 -23.74 6.79 10.98
C SER A 131 -24.36 8.12 10.53
N LYS A 132 -23.81 8.82 9.52
CA LYS A 132 -24.34 10.15 9.10
C LYS A 132 -25.12 10.15 7.79
N ARG A 133 -25.52 9.01 7.24
CA ARG A 133 -26.23 8.95 5.94
C ARG A 133 -27.69 8.46 5.98
N ASN A 134 -28.32 8.33 7.16
CA ASN A 134 -29.73 7.95 7.24
C ASN A 134 -30.51 8.78 8.28
N SER A 135 -30.69 10.08 8.01
CA SER A 135 -31.80 10.87 8.58
C SER A 135 -32.15 12.04 7.66
N GLY A 136 -32.54 11.71 6.44
CA GLY A 136 -33.27 12.62 5.54
C GLY A 136 -34.75 12.31 5.66
N SER A 137 -35.41 12.97 6.60
CA SER A 137 -36.85 12.95 6.83
C SER A 137 -37.60 13.34 5.56
N THR A 138 -38.39 12.43 5.02
CA THR A 138 -39.47 12.73 4.10
C THR A 138 -40.60 13.38 4.91
N LYS A 139 -40.68 14.73 4.90
CA LYS A 139 -41.93 15.42 5.25
C LYS A 139 -42.88 15.28 4.07
N LYS A 140 -43.97 14.48 4.25
CA LYS A 140 -45.20 14.58 3.46
C LYS A 140 -45.85 15.93 3.77
N LEU A 141 -46.19 16.65 2.73
CA LEU A 141 -47.12 17.76 2.76
C LEU A 141 -48.49 17.16 2.41
N ASP A 142 -49.39 17.27 3.34
CA ASP A 142 -50.84 17.28 3.09
C ASP A 142 -51.28 18.69 2.76
#